data_b02aed738c7573a74e294d8bdfd12c15
#
_entry.id   b02aed738c7573a74e294d8bdfd12c15
#
_cell.length_a   1.000
_cell.length_b   1.000
_cell.length_c   1.000
_cell.angle_alpha   90.00
_cell.angle_beta   90.00
_cell.angle_gamma   90.00
#
_symmetry.space_group_name_H-M   'P 1'
#
loop_
_entity.id
_entity.type
_entity.pdbx_description
1 polymer ?
#
loop_
_entity_poly.entity_id
_entity_poly.type
_entity_poly.pdbx_seq_one_letter_code
_entity_poly.pdbx_strand_id
1 'polypeptide(L)'
;MKKEIGGYFELEDFGGKEYYPNLYKVNLGRTALRWLLEGRGYTKIYLPVFLCESVTEACEQHGIRISRYQLDAELNVLLPRKKLGESECLYLVNYYGQLTDEKILAYQKIFGNIIVDHTHAFFQKPLKGVDTLYSCRKFWGVSDGAYLSTDAVLPMDKPVDHSNKRMGHILGRYEENAGVYYQEMLQNAARYEGMEIRRMSRLTENLLGAIDYETGRRKR
;
A
#
# COMPACT_ATOMS: atom_id res chain seq x y z
N MET A 1 -22.08 -17.47 -2.71
CA MET A 1 -22.16 -17.72 -4.18
C MET A 1 -22.83 -19.04 -4.39
N LYS A 2 -23.70 -19.18 -5.39
CA LYS A 2 -24.21 -20.50 -5.81
C LYS A 2 -23.02 -21.27 -6.40
N LYS A 3 -22.83 -22.52 -5.96
CA LYS A 3 -21.77 -23.38 -6.51
C LYS A 3 -22.24 -23.79 -7.93
N GLU A 4 -21.46 -23.40 -8.94
CA GLU A 4 -21.70 -23.85 -10.33
C GLU A 4 -21.36 -25.33 -10.44
N ILE A 5 -22.13 -26.05 -11.25
CA ILE A 5 -21.90 -27.47 -11.54
C ILE A 5 -21.59 -27.58 -13.02
N GLY A 6 -20.38 -28.04 -13.35
CA GLY A 6 -19.85 -28.09 -14.71
C GLY A 6 -19.11 -26.81 -15.13
N GLY A 7 -18.63 -26.75 -16.38
CA GLY A 7 -17.82 -25.69 -16.94
C GLY A 7 -16.35 -26.06 -17.10
N TYR A 8 -15.50 -25.04 -17.26
CA TYR A 8 -14.03 -25.20 -17.31
C TYR A 8 -13.42 -24.95 -15.93
N PHE A 9 -12.20 -25.40 -15.73
CA PHE A 9 -11.48 -25.22 -14.47
C PHE A 9 -11.13 -23.75 -14.21
N GLU A 10 -11.25 -23.32 -12.97
CA GLU A 10 -10.76 -22.05 -12.50
C GLU A 10 -9.26 -22.15 -12.09
N LEU A 11 -8.63 -21.02 -11.81
CA LEU A 11 -7.28 -21.02 -11.23
C LEU A 11 -7.31 -21.77 -9.88
N GLU A 12 -6.33 -22.63 -9.66
CA GLU A 12 -6.20 -23.39 -8.43
C GLU A 12 -6.11 -22.47 -7.19
N ASP A 13 -6.70 -22.91 -6.09
CA ASP A 13 -6.47 -22.31 -4.78
C ASP A 13 -5.17 -22.87 -4.20
N PHE A 14 -4.15 -22.04 -4.11
CA PHE A 14 -2.85 -22.45 -3.63
C PHE A 14 -2.78 -22.70 -2.12
N GLY A 15 -3.78 -22.27 -1.35
CA GLY A 15 -3.96 -22.61 0.07
C GLY A 15 -2.85 -22.17 1.02
N GLY A 16 -1.95 -21.30 0.57
CA GLY A 16 -0.80 -20.84 1.36
C GLY A 16 -1.12 -19.65 2.27
N LYS A 17 -0.09 -19.15 2.95
CA LYS A 17 -0.23 -18.03 3.89
C LYS A 17 0.49 -16.79 3.35
N GLU A 18 -0.21 -15.68 3.35
CA GLU A 18 0.36 -14.37 3.05
C GLU A 18 1.36 -13.93 4.12
N TYR A 19 2.29 -13.04 3.74
CA TYR A 19 3.31 -12.53 4.66
C TYR A 19 2.73 -11.74 5.85
N TYR A 20 1.59 -11.06 5.62
CA TYR A 20 0.87 -10.26 6.62
C TYR A 20 -0.59 -10.72 6.78
N PRO A 21 -0.85 -11.93 7.30
CA PRO A 21 -2.20 -12.50 7.33
C PRO A 21 -3.19 -11.74 8.21
N ASN A 22 -2.70 -10.98 9.19
CA ASN A 22 -3.51 -10.32 10.21
C ASN A 22 -3.67 -8.80 10.00
N LEU A 23 -3.13 -8.23 8.92
CA LEU A 23 -3.30 -6.82 8.59
C LEU A 23 -4.58 -6.59 7.76
N TYR A 24 -5.07 -5.36 7.75
CA TYR A 24 -6.14 -4.99 6.82
C TYR A 24 -5.65 -5.15 5.37
N LYS A 25 -6.43 -5.85 4.56
CA LYS A 25 -6.15 -6.13 3.16
C LYS A 25 -6.96 -5.21 2.27
N VAL A 26 -6.29 -4.34 1.56
CA VAL A 26 -6.88 -3.26 0.76
C VAL A 26 -6.44 -3.40 -0.70
N ASN A 27 -7.26 -2.93 -1.63
CA ASN A 27 -6.95 -3.06 -3.05
C ASN A 27 -5.70 -2.27 -3.47
N LEU A 28 -5.48 -1.05 -2.94
CA LEU A 28 -4.35 -0.20 -3.32
C LEU A 28 -3.75 0.52 -2.11
N GLY A 29 -2.47 0.91 -2.18
CA GLY A 29 -1.83 1.75 -1.15
C GLY A 29 -2.51 3.11 -0.99
N ARG A 30 -2.91 3.75 -2.10
CA ARG A 30 -3.64 5.04 -2.08
C ARG A 30 -5.01 4.94 -1.41
N THR A 31 -5.74 3.85 -1.61
CA THR A 31 -7.04 3.62 -0.97
C THR A 31 -6.89 3.19 0.49
N ALA A 32 -5.80 2.48 0.82
CA ALA A 32 -5.44 2.19 2.21
C ALA A 32 -5.12 3.47 2.99
N LEU A 33 -4.36 4.40 2.37
CA LEU A 33 -4.10 5.71 2.96
C LEU A 33 -5.40 6.48 3.21
N ARG A 34 -6.29 6.56 2.22
CA ARG A 34 -7.60 7.22 2.38
C ARG A 34 -8.39 6.64 3.53
N TRP A 35 -8.50 5.32 3.58
CA TRP A 35 -9.25 4.63 4.63
C TRP A 35 -8.70 4.93 6.02
N LEU A 36 -7.36 4.97 6.13
CA LEU A 36 -6.69 5.37 7.37
C LEU A 36 -6.97 6.83 7.75
N LEU A 37 -6.84 7.77 6.79
CA LEU A 37 -7.10 9.19 7.04
C LEU A 37 -8.54 9.44 7.50
N GLU A 38 -9.52 8.78 6.86
CA GLU A 38 -10.93 8.81 7.26
C GLU A 38 -11.13 8.22 8.67
N GLY A 39 -10.56 7.04 8.93
CA GLY A 39 -10.71 6.36 10.23
C GLY A 39 -10.06 7.07 11.41
N ARG A 40 -8.98 7.82 11.15
CA ARG A 40 -8.31 8.66 12.15
C ARG A 40 -8.90 10.06 12.27
N GLY A 41 -9.74 10.48 11.34
CA GLY A 41 -10.25 11.85 11.27
C GLY A 41 -9.16 12.90 10.97
N TYR A 42 -8.10 12.51 10.25
CA TYR A 42 -7.06 13.44 9.85
C TYR A 42 -7.57 14.37 8.74
N THR A 43 -7.35 15.67 8.93
CA THR A 43 -7.74 16.73 7.98
C THR A 43 -6.56 17.41 7.33
N LYS A 44 -5.33 17.13 7.82
CA LYS A 44 -4.09 17.66 7.28
C LYS A 44 -2.98 16.63 7.34
N ILE A 45 -2.21 16.55 6.26
CA ILE A 45 -1.06 15.66 6.13
C ILE A 45 0.17 16.43 5.69
N TYR A 46 1.32 16.08 6.29
CA TYR A 46 2.62 16.56 5.87
C TYR A 46 3.26 15.49 4.98
N LEU A 47 3.48 15.81 3.71
CA LEU A 47 4.06 14.92 2.70
C LEU A 47 5.47 15.36 2.32
N PRO A 48 6.42 14.44 2.08
CA PRO A 48 7.73 14.81 1.57
C PRO A 48 7.61 15.35 0.14
N VAL A 49 8.54 16.21 -0.28
CA VAL A 49 8.61 16.68 -1.68
C VAL A 49 8.97 15.57 -2.65
N PHE A 50 9.76 14.59 -2.23
CA PHE A 50 10.13 13.42 -3.01
C PHE A 50 9.10 12.32 -2.78
N LEU A 51 8.02 12.33 -3.56
CA LEU A 51 6.88 11.43 -3.37
C LEU A 51 6.21 11.13 -4.72
N CYS A 52 5.64 9.92 -4.83
CA CYS A 52 4.79 9.55 -5.95
C CYS A 52 3.51 10.39 -5.94
N GLU A 53 3.15 10.93 -7.10
CA GLU A 53 1.96 11.79 -7.30
C GLU A 53 0.66 11.14 -6.82
N SER A 54 0.54 9.82 -6.98
CA SER A 54 -0.64 9.06 -6.55
C SER A 54 -1.02 9.19 -5.07
N VAL A 55 -0.07 9.53 -4.20
CA VAL A 55 -0.33 9.80 -2.77
C VAL A 55 -0.92 11.21 -2.61
N THR A 56 -0.38 12.17 -3.36
CA THR A 56 -0.87 13.55 -3.39
C THR A 56 -2.31 13.60 -3.89
N GLU A 57 -2.57 13.00 -5.05
CA GLU A 57 -3.90 12.88 -5.65
C GLU A 57 -4.92 12.25 -4.69
N ALA A 58 -4.52 11.17 -4.01
CA ALA A 58 -5.39 10.52 -3.04
C ALA A 58 -5.79 11.42 -1.87
N CYS A 59 -4.89 12.31 -1.44
CA CYS A 59 -5.19 13.29 -0.39
C CYS A 59 -6.06 14.44 -0.91
N GLU A 60 -5.75 14.99 -2.09
CA GLU A 60 -6.48 16.11 -2.71
C GLU A 60 -7.93 15.75 -3.03
N GLN A 61 -8.16 14.58 -3.63
CA GLN A 61 -9.50 14.08 -3.96
C GLN A 61 -10.42 13.91 -2.74
N HIS A 62 -9.84 13.90 -1.53
CA HIS A 62 -10.58 13.75 -0.27
C HIS A 62 -10.57 14.99 0.61
N GLY A 63 -10.17 16.14 0.04
CA GLY A 63 -10.17 17.41 0.75
C GLY A 63 -9.18 17.48 1.92
N ILE A 64 -8.18 16.61 1.96
CA ILE A 64 -7.11 16.63 2.96
C ILE A 64 -6.13 17.75 2.63
N ARG A 65 -5.91 18.66 3.56
CA ARG A 65 -4.95 19.75 3.40
C ARG A 65 -3.52 19.19 3.38
N ILE A 66 -2.74 19.52 2.37
CA ILE A 66 -1.37 19.06 2.21
C ILE A 66 -0.40 20.20 2.59
N SER A 67 0.58 19.87 3.42
CA SER A 67 1.80 20.66 3.62
C SER A 67 2.99 19.85 3.15
N ARG A 68 3.94 20.49 2.42
CA ARG A 68 5.13 19.80 1.94
C ARG A 68 6.29 20.03 2.90
N TYR A 69 7.14 19.01 3.04
CA TYR A 69 8.40 19.12 3.76
C TYR A 69 9.59 18.64 2.91
N GLN A 70 10.75 19.20 3.19
CA GLN A 70 12.01 18.85 2.54
C GLN A 70 12.68 17.67 3.26
N LEU A 71 13.57 17.00 2.54
CA LEU A 71 14.45 15.97 3.07
C LEU A 71 15.90 16.43 2.94
N ASP A 72 16.76 16.04 3.87
CA ASP A 72 18.19 16.18 3.71
C ASP A 72 18.79 15.11 2.79
N ALA A 73 20.12 15.12 2.61
CA ALA A 73 20.82 14.17 1.76
C ALA A 73 20.70 12.70 2.26
N GLU A 74 20.49 12.53 3.55
CA GLU A 74 20.28 11.25 4.22
C GLU A 74 18.81 10.86 4.33
N LEU A 75 17.91 11.56 3.59
CA LEU A 75 16.46 11.38 3.59
C LEU A 75 15.78 11.59 4.95
N ASN A 76 16.39 12.40 5.82
CA ASN A 76 15.75 12.77 7.09
C ASN A 76 14.76 13.92 6.88
N VAL A 77 13.77 13.99 7.76
CA VAL A 77 12.71 15.01 7.75
C VAL A 77 13.26 16.38 8.15
N LEU A 78 13.11 17.36 7.28
CA LEU A 78 13.40 18.78 7.54
C LEU A 78 12.10 19.53 7.86
N LEU A 79 11.64 19.38 9.10
CA LEU A 79 10.50 20.10 9.68
C LEU A 79 10.87 20.62 11.09
N PRO A 80 10.25 21.72 11.55
CA PRO A 80 10.37 22.14 12.94
C PRO A 80 9.96 21.01 13.88
N ARG A 81 10.81 20.65 14.83
CA ARG A 81 10.58 19.55 15.78
C ARG A 81 9.54 19.97 16.82
N LYS A 82 8.28 19.74 16.51
CA LYS A 82 7.14 20.00 17.40
C LYS A 82 6.05 18.97 17.18
N LYS A 83 5.27 18.70 18.22
CA LYS A 83 4.08 17.86 18.14
C LYS A 83 3.06 18.47 17.18
N LEU A 84 2.52 17.67 16.28
CA LEU A 84 1.44 18.04 15.37
C LEU A 84 0.12 18.12 16.09
N GLY A 85 -0.86 18.79 15.49
CA GLY A 85 -2.24 18.82 15.99
C GLY A 85 -2.90 17.43 15.93
N GLU A 86 -3.97 17.24 16.68
CA GLU A 86 -4.67 15.95 16.77
C GLU A 86 -5.20 15.47 15.41
N SER A 87 -5.64 16.39 14.56
CA SER A 87 -6.13 16.11 13.21
C SER A 87 -5.06 16.22 12.12
N GLU A 88 -3.79 16.31 12.49
CA GLU A 88 -2.65 16.41 11.58
C GLU A 88 -1.77 15.15 11.70
N CYS A 89 -1.18 14.71 10.60
CA CYS A 89 -0.22 13.59 10.60
C CYS A 89 0.97 13.84 9.69
N LEU A 90 2.11 13.24 10.02
CA LEU A 90 3.31 13.21 9.19
C LEU A 90 3.38 11.90 8.42
N TYR A 91 3.49 11.98 7.10
CA TYR A 91 3.69 10.81 6.23
C TYR A 91 5.18 10.60 5.99
N LEU A 92 5.69 9.48 6.44
CA LEU A 92 7.08 9.07 6.32
C LEU A 92 7.21 8.00 5.25
N VAL A 93 8.03 8.21 4.25
CA VAL A 93 8.35 7.19 3.25
C VAL A 93 9.62 6.46 3.66
N ASN A 94 9.55 5.15 3.74
CA ASN A 94 10.73 4.31 3.96
C ASN A 94 11.43 4.05 2.61
N TYR A 95 12.19 5.04 2.17
CA TYR A 95 12.93 4.96 0.92
C TYR A 95 13.95 3.83 0.98
N TYR A 96 13.79 2.85 0.11
CA TYR A 96 14.71 1.73 -0.08
C TYR A 96 15.00 0.93 1.21
N GLY A 97 14.11 1.00 2.21
CA GLY A 97 14.30 0.31 3.49
C GLY A 97 15.32 0.96 4.43
N GLN A 98 15.67 2.24 4.23
CA GLN A 98 16.68 2.95 5.04
C GLN A 98 16.12 3.57 6.34
N LEU A 99 14.80 3.63 6.49
CA LEU A 99 14.16 4.16 7.68
C LEU A 99 14.08 3.07 8.76
N THR A 100 15.00 3.13 9.74
CA THR A 100 15.05 2.14 10.82
C THR A 100 13.92 2.30 11.83
N ASP A 101 13.65 1.26 12.60
CA ASP A 101 12.63 1.26 13.65
C ASP A 101 12.90 2.34 14.71
N GLU A 102 14.16 2.56 15.08
CA GLU A 102 14.56 3.60 16.02
C GLU A 102 14.26 5.01 15.49
N LYS A 103 14.52 5.25 14.20
CA LYS A 103 14.17 6.53 13.55
C LYS A 103 12.67 6.74 13.50
N ILE A 104 11.89 5.71 13.18
CA ILE A 104 10.41 5.78 13.17
C ILE A 104 9.90 6.18 14.56
N LEU A 105 10.36 5.50 15.61
CA LEU A 105 9.95 5.80 16.99
C LEU A 105 10.40 7.20 17.43
N ALA A 106 11.58 7.65 17.00
CA ALA A 106 12.05 9.00 17.28
C ALA A 106 11.15 10.06 16.62
N TYR A 107 10.74 9.84 15.37
CA TYR A 107 9.78 10.73 14.70
C TYR A 107 8.41 10.71 15.36
N GLN A 108 7.91 9.54 15.77
CA GLN A 108 6.65 9.44 16.50
C GLN A 108 6.69 10.23 17.82
N LYS A 109 7.79 10.13 18.57
CA LYS A 109 8.00 10.91 19.81
C LYS A 109 7.98 12.42 19.57
N ILE A 110 8.54 12.89 18.45
CA ILE A 110 8.63 14.33 18.11
C ILE A 110 7.30 14.85 17.59
N PHE A 111 6.71 14.17 16.62
CA PHE A 111 5.57 14.66 15.84
C PHE A 111 4.22 14.16 16.36
N GLY A 112 4.17 13.04 17.07
CA GLY A 112 2.95 12.39 17.55
C GLY A 112 2.35 11.47 16.48
N ASN A 113 1.44 11.97 15.67
CA ASN A 113 0.76 11.20 14.65
C ASN A 113 1.64 11.04 13.41
N ILE A 114 2.04 9.82 13.13
CA ILE A 114 2.84 9.48 11.95
C ILE A 114 2.19 8.33 11.17
N ILE A 115 2.36 8.33 9.86
CA ILE A 115 2.01 7.23 8.96
C ILE A 115 3.31 6.83 8.26
N VAL A 116 3.67 5.56 8.30
CA VAL A 116 4.87 5.04 7.64
C VAL A 116 4.48 4.28 6.38
N ASP A 117 5.07 4.67 5.26
CA ASP A 117 4.90 3.99 3.97
C ASP A 117 6.08 3.04 3.71
N HIS A 118 5.82 1.75 3.86
CA HIS A 118 6.75 0.67 3.55
C HIS A 118 6.61 0.12 2.12
N THR A 119 6.12 0.95 1.19
CA THR A 119 6.02 0.55 -0.24
C THR A 119 7.35 0.07 -0.81
N HIS A 120 8.49 0.58 -0.33
CA HIS A 120 9.83 0.15 -0.73
C HIS A 120 10.53 -0.74 0.32
N ALA A 121 9.82 -1.15 1.37
CA ALA A 121 10.37 -1.93 2.49
C ALA A 121 9.40 -3.03 2.94
N PHE A 122 8.89 -3.81 1.99
CA PHE A 122 7.81 -4.79 2.22
C PHE A 122 8.08 -5.76 3.38
N PHE A 123 9.34 -6.12 3.62
CA PHE A 123 9.70 -7.12 4.64
C PHE A 123 9.94 -6.54 6.04
N GLN A 124 10.02 -5.21 6.18
CA GLN A 124 10.12 -4.56 7.49
C GLN A 124 8.76 -4.64 8.18
N LYS A 125 8.74 -5.21 9.38
CA LYS A 125 7.48 -5.40 10.12
C LYS A 125 6.95 -4.07 10.64
N PRO A 126 5.61 -3.91 10.75
CA PRO A 126 5.04 -2.71 11.34
C PRO A 126 5.34 -2.65 12.84
N LEU A 127 5.58 -1.45 13.35
CA LEU A 127 5.74 -1.21 14.77
C LEU A 127 4.37 -1.07 15.44
N LYS A 128 4.26 -1.60 16.66
CA LYS A 128 3.03 -1.47 17.44
C LYS A 128 2.71 0.00 17.73
N GLY A 129 1.48 0.41 17.45
CA GLY A 129 1.02 1.79 17.66
C GLY A 129 1.53 2.79 16.60
N VAL A 130 2.04 2.29 15.46
CA VAL A 130 2.43 3.10 14.31
C VAL A 130 1.61 2.68 13.10
N ASP A 131 0.88 3.62 12.52
CA ASP A 131 0.14 3.38 11.29
C ASP A 131 1.11 3.11 10.13
N THR A 132 0.97 1.96 9.48
CA THR A 132 1.94 1.53 8.47
C THR A 132 1.23 0.98 7.22
N LEU A 133 1.68 1.44 6.05
CA LEU A 133 1.18 1.04 4.73
C LEU A 133 2.19 0.19 3.98
N TYR A 134 1.68 -0.76 3.19
CA TYR A 134 2.48 -1.58 2.26
C TYR A 134 1.79 -1.66 0.92
N SER A 135 2.56 -1.64 -0.18
CA SER A 135 2.04 -1.94 -1.51
C SER A 135 2.60 -3.27 -2.01
N CYS A 136 1.73 -4.26 -2.24
CA CYS A 136 2.14 -5.56 -2.77
C CYS A 136 2.71 -5.45 -4.19
N ARG A 137 2.17 -4.54 -5.00
CA ARG A 137 2.50 -4.34 -6.42
C ARG A 137 3.94 -3.92 -6.70
N LYS A 138 4.68 -3.47 -5.69
CA LYS A 138 6.10 -3.09 -5.84
C LYS A 138 7.04 -4.27 -5.65
N PHE A 139 6.56 -5.35 -5.05
CA PHE A 139 7.36 -6.55 -4.76
C PHE A 139 6.89 -7.79 -5.52
N TRP A 140 5.60 -7.86 -5.86
CA TRP A 140 4.98 -9.07 -6.39
C TRP A 140 4.22 -8.80 -7.68
N GLY A 141 4.11 -9.81 -8.52
CA GLY A 141 3.35 -9.79 -9.77
C GLY A 141 1.85 -9.87 -9.53
N VAL A 142 1.28 -8.86 -8.90
CA VAL A 142 -0.15 -8.72 -8.62
C VAL A 142 -0.66 -7.37 -9.12
N SER A 143 -1.92 -7.31 -9.53
CA SER A 143 -2.50 -6.10 -10.11
C SER A 143 -3.19 -5.20 -9.09
N ASP A 144 -3.49 -5.70 -7.90
CA ASP A 144 -3.96 -4.93 -6.75
C ASP A 144 -3.23 -5.43 -5.50
N GLY A 145 -3.58 -4.92 -4.34
CA GLY A 145 -3.07 -5.37 -3.06
C GLY A 145 -2.21 -4.36 -2.33
N ALA A 146 -2.63 -4.10 -1.12
CA ALA A 146 -1.94 -3.32 -0.10
C ALA A 146 -2.28 -3.88 1.28
N TYR A 147 -1.38 -3.70 2.22
CA TYR A 147 -1.66 -3.98 3.63
C TYR A 147 -1.65 -2.68 4.43
N LEU A 148 -2.50 -2.62 5.44
CA LEU A 148 -2.55 -1.52 6.39
C LEU A 148 -2.48 -2.09 7.82
N SER A 149 -1.46 -1.67 8.55
CA SER A 149 -1.33 -1.89 9.99
C SER A 149 -1.78 -0.64 10.73
N THR A 150 -2.80 -0.75 11.55
CA THR A 150 -3.32 0.35 12.38
C THR A 150 -4.07 -0.22 13.58
N ASP A 151 -4.14 0.52 14.66
CA ASP A 151 -5.02 0.26 15.79
C ASP A 151 -6.36 1.03 15.71
N ALA A 152 -6.54 1.84 14.67
CA ALA A 152 -7.83 2.45 14.38
C ALA A 152 -8.84 1.37 13.98
N VAL A 153 -10.05 1.49 14.49
CA VAL A 153 -11.17 0.60 14.10
C VAL A 153 -11.74 1.08 12.78
N LEU A 154 -11.48 0.32 11.72
CA LEU A 154 -11.97 0.62 10.38
C LEU A 154 -13.19 -0.24 10.03
N PRO A 155 -14.23 0.33 9.38
CA PRO A 155 -15.42 -0.43 9.00
C PRO A 155 -15.08 -1.51 7.94
N MET A 156 -15.43 -2.78 8.23
CA MET A 156 -15.07 -3.93 7.39
C MET A 156 -16.09 -4.24 6.26
N ASP A 157 -17.07 -3.38 6.04
CA ASP A 157 -18.14 -3.52 5.07
C ASP A 157 -17.73 -3.22 3.60
N LYS A 158 -16.46 -2.93 3.38
CA LYS A 158 -15.94 -2.61 2.03
C LYS A 158 -16.06 -3.81 1.09
N PRO A 159 -16.53 -3.59 -0.17
CA PRO A 159 -16.63 -4.66 -1.15
C PRO A 159 -15.25 -5.22 -1.52
N VAL A 160 -15.21 -6.46 -1.97
CA VAL A 160 -13.99 -7.08 -2.50
C VAL A 160 -13.72 -6.54 -3.91
N ASP A 161 -12.46 -6.26 -4.24
CA ASP A 161 -12.05 -5.87 -5.59
C ASP A 161 -12.03 -7.09 -6.54
N HIS A 162 -12.11 -6.81 -7.85
CA HIS A 162 -11.98 -7.78 -8.92
C HIS A 162 -10.84 -7.38 -9.83
N SER A 163 -9.71 -8.12 -9.77
CA SER A 163 -8.47 -7.74 -10.45
C SER A 163 -8.17 -8.51 -11.73
N ASN A 164 -8.96 -9.53 -12.08
CA ASN A 164 -8.74 -10.40 -13.22
C ASN A 164 -8.53 -9.64 -14.55
N LYS A 165 -9.30 -8.58 -14.79
CA LYS A 165 -9.19 -7.74 -16.00
C LYS A 165 -7.96 -6.82 -16.03
N ARG A 166 -7.12 -6.83 -15.00
CA ARG A 166 -5.90 -6.03 -14.86
C ARG A 166 -4.64 -6.89 -14.79
N MET A 167 -4.74 -8.19 -15.06
CA MET A 167 -3.62 -9.13 -14.96
C MET A 167 -2.85 -9.31 -16.28
N GLY A 168 -3.39 -8.87 -17.42
CA GLY A 168 -2.83 -9.17 -18.74
C GLY A 168 -1.36 -8.79 -18.86
N HIS A 169 -0.98 -7.56 -18.49
CA HIS A 169 0.42 -7.09 -18.56
C HIS A 169 1.36 -7.88 -17.63
N ILE A 170 0.87 -8.44 -16.53
CA ILE A 170 1.66 -9.24 -15.59
C ILE A 170 1.89 -10.65 -16.18
N LEU A 171 0.81 -11.27 -16.65
CA LEU A 171 0.85 -12.59 -17.27
C LEU A 171 1.66 -12.55 -18.58
N GLY A 172 1.41 -11.53 -19.41
CA GLY A 172 2.16 -11.37 -20.67
C GLY A 172 3.65 -11.15 -20.43
N ARG A 173 4.04 -10.37 -19.42
CA ARG A 173 5.45 -10.20 -19.05
C ARG A 173 6.11 -11.51 -18.60
N TYR A 174 5.37 -12.46 -18.09
CA TYR A 174 5.89 -13.76 -17.71
C TYR A 174 6.30 -14.58 -18.96
N GLU A 175 5.53 -14.46 -20.03
CA GLU A 175 5.74 -15.16 -21.29
C GLU A 175 6.72 -14.41 -22.23
N GLU A 176 6.71 -13.06 -22.19
CA GLU A 176 7.38 -12.21 -23.16
C GLU A 176 8.13 -11.03 -22.50
N ASN A 177 8.72 -10.17 -23.32
CA ASN A 177 9.44 -8.99 -22.88
C ASN A 177 8.51 -7.90 -22.33
N ALA A 178 8.95 -7.19 -21.28
CA ALA A 178 8.20 -6.11 -20.65
C ALA A 178 7.73 -5.01 -21.61
N GLY A 179 8.50 -4.72 -22.67
CA GLY A 179 8.18 -3.70 -23.66
C GLY A 179 6.88 -3.97 -24.42
N VAL A 180 6.56 -5.25 -24.70
CA VAL A 180 5.34 -5.64 -25.40
C VAL A 180 4.08 -5.23 -24.63
N TYR A 181 4.12 -5.33 -23.32
CA TYR A 181 2.96 -5.08 -22.45
C TYR A 181 3.00 -3.72 -21.73
N TYR A 182 3.96 -2.85 -22.10
CA TYR A 182 4.13 -1.56 -21.42
C TYR A 182 2.89 -0.66 -21.52
N GLN A 183 2.26 -0.61 -22.70
CA GLN A 183 1.07 0.21 -22.92
C GLN A 183 -0.11 -0.31 -22.10
N GLU A 184 -0.30 -1.62 -22.01
CA GLU A 184 -1.33 -2.21 -21.16
C GLU A 184 -1.09 -1.91 -19.68
N MET A 185 0.16 -1.97 -19.23
CA MET A 185 0.55 -1.58 -17.87
C MET A 185 0.18 -0.13 -17.57
N LEU A 186 0.45 0.81 -18.49
CA LEU A 186 0.05 2.22 -18.32
C LEU A 186 -1.48 2.39 -18.28
N GLN A 187 -2.22 1.73 -19.17
CA GLN A 187 -3.68 1.74 -19.16
C GLN A 187 -4.26 1.18 -17.86
N ASN A 188 -3.67 0.09 -17.34
CA ASN A 188 -4.07 -0.45 -16.05
C ASN A 188 -3.72 0.49 -14.89
N ALA A 189 -2.60 1.23 -14.97
CA ALA A 189 -2.25 2.23 -13.97
C ALA A 189 -3.28 3.39 -13.94
N ALA A 190 -3.71 3.87 -15.09
CA ALA A 190 -4.75 4.91 -15.19
C ALA A 190 -6.10 4.47 -14.58
N ARG A 191 -6.44 3.17 -14.66
CA ARG A 191 -7.68 2.64 -14.03
C ARG A 191 -7.68 2.70 -12.50
N TYR A 192 -6.52 2.96 -11.86
CA TYR A 192 -6.46 3.09 -10.40
C TYR A 192 -6.80 4.50 -9.90
N GLU A 193 -6.87 5.48 -10.79
CA GLU A 193 -7.30 6.83 -10.47
C GLU A 193 -8.76 6.82 -10.01
N GLY A 194 -9.05 7.51 -8.91
CA GLY A 194 -10.41 7.61 -8.38
C GLY A 194 -11.05 6.29 -7.89
N MET A 195 -10.29 5.19 -7.82
CA MET A 195 -10.85 3.92 -7.33
C MET A 195 -11.37 4.04 -5.90
N GLU A 196 -12.52 3.39 -5.66
CA GLU A 196 -13.10 3.24 -4.33
C GLU A 196 -12.21 2.42 -3.40
N ILE A 197 -12.37 2.66 -2.09
CA ILE A 197 -11.78 1.79 -1.07
C ILE A 197 -12.47 0.42 -1.17
N ARG A 198 -11.69 -0.61 -1.52
CA ARG A 198 -12.13 -2.00 -1.59
C ARG A 198 -11.15 -2.89 -0.85
N ARG A 199 -11.63 -4.04 -0.42
CA ARG A 199 -10.74 -5.09 0.06
C ARG A 199 -9.94 -5.67 -1.10
N MET A 200 -8.76 -6.19 -0.82
CA MET A 200 -7.91 -6.92 -1.77
C MET A 200 -8.72 -7.97 -2.53
N SER A 201 -8.43 -8.19 -3.80
CA SER A 201 -9.10 -9.20 -4.59
C SER A 201 -8.72 -10.61 -4.15
N ARG A 202 -9.67 -11.55 -4.27
CA ARG A 202 -9.41 -12.98 -4.00
C ARG A 202 -8.26 -13.53 -4.86
N LEU A 203 -8.15 -13.08 -6.10
CA LEU A 203 -7.05 -13.48 -7.00
C LEU A 203 -5.69 -13.06 -6.41
N THR A 204 -5.57 -11.83 -5.95
CA THR A 204 -4.33 -11.35 -5.33
C THR A 204 -4.03 -12.05 -4.01
N GLU A 205 -5.03 -12.28 -3.16
CA GLU A 205 -4.84 -13.05 -1.91
C GLU A 205 -4.31 -14.46 -2.21
N ASN A 206 -4.90 -15.15 -3.20
CA ASN A 206 -4.45 -16.48 -3.61
C ASN A 206 -3.00 -16.47 -4.13
N LEU A 207 -2.66 -15.52 -5.01
CA LEU A 207 -1.30 -15.39 -5.54
C LEU A 207 -0.28 -15.06 -4.44
N LEU A 208 -0.62 -14.16 -3.52
CA LEU A 208 0.26 -13.83 -2.38
C LEU A 208 0.44 -15.03 -1.45
N GLY A 209 -0.58 -15.87 -1.28
CA GLY A 209 -0.49 -17.12 -0.53
C GLY A 209 0.49 -18.12 -1.12
N ALA A 210 0.72 -18.09 -2.44
CA ALA A 210 1.62 -19.01 -3.15
C ALA A 210 3.10 -18.57 -3.12
N ILE A 211 3.42 -17.39 -2.61
CA ILE A 211 4.78 -16.84 -2.70
C ILE A 211 5.72 -17.49 -1.68
N ASP A 212 6.89 -17.94 -2.16
CA ASP A 212 8.06 -18.21 -1.32
C ASP A 212 8.71 -16.86 -0.92
N TYR A 213 8.29 -16.34 0.23
CA TYR A 213 8.75 -15.06 0.74
C TYR A 213 10.23 -15.03 1.11
N GLU A 214 10.81 -16.16 1.53
CA GLU A 214 12.24 -16.23 1.88
C GLU A 214 13.11 -16.13 0.63
N THR A 215 12.75 -16.84 -0.43
CA THR A 215 13.42 -16.69 -1.72
C THR A 215 13.19 -15.32 -2.31
N GLY A 216 11.97 -14.79 -2.22
CA GLY A 216 11.64 -13.44 -2.67
C GLY A 216 12.47 -12.35 -1.96
N ARG A 217 12.66 -12.45 -0.65
CA ARG A 217 13.46 -11.52 0.16
C ARG A 217 14.94 -11.51 -0.25
N ARG A 218 15.49 -12.68 -0.58
CA ARG A 218 16.91 -12.77 -1.02
C ARG A 218 17.16 -12.19 -2.40
N LYS A 219 16.13 -12.10 -3.25
CA LYS A 219 16.25 -11.62 -4.64
C LYS A 219 15.97 -10.12 -4.78
N ARG A 220 15.51 -9.46 -3.75
CA ARG A 220 15.06 -8.06 -3.77
C ARG A 220 15.61 -7.26 -2.61
#